data_6f9fd948e5e1236d453a2bd39844a2a2
#
_entry.id   6f9fd948e5e1236d453a2bd39844a2a2
#
_cell.length_a   1.000
_cell.length_b   1.000
_cell.length_c   1.000
_cell.angle_alpha   90.00
_cell.angle_beta   90.00
_cell.angle_gamma   90.00
#
_symmetry.space_group_name_H-M   'P 1'
#
loop_
_entity.id
_entity.type
_entity.pdbx_description
1 polymer ?
#
loop_
_entity_poly.entity_id
_entity_poly.type
_entity_poly.pdbx_seq_one_letter_code
_entity_poly.pdbx_strand_id
1 'polypeptide(L)'
;MASPEDITFFSAVDRTEKPDFFKRFLDEGNKLPGIIASKPIILGGLRLKGGEKVLDAGCGLGDDTFEIARLVGNQGRVVGVDVSETMISEARRRDAARDLSVEFEVGDAQALRFMDATFDACRTERMLMHVPDAERAFAEMVA
;
A
#
# COMPACT_ATOMS: atom_id res chain seq x y z
N MET A 1 -6.44 27.52 4.00
CA MET A 1 -5.92 26.30 4.67
C MET A 1 -6.98 25.22 4.56
N ALA A 2 -6.65 24.09 3.94
CA ALA A 2 -7.63 23.00 3.83
C ALA A 2 -7.93 22.41 5.21
N SER A 3 -9.16 21.90 5.38
CA SER A 3 -9.56 21.23 6.64
C SER A 3 -8.64 20.03 6.90
N PRO A 4 -8.24 19.74 8.14
CA PRO A 4 -7.47 18.54 8.48
C PRO A 4 -8.23 17.23 8.15
N GLU A 5 -9.49 17.34 7.79
CA GLU A 5 -10.34 16.22 7.37
C GLU A 5 -10.48 16.11 5.84
N ASP A 6 -9.71 16.88 5.10
CA ASP A 6 -9.69 16.82 3.64
C ASP A 6 -8.89 15.60 3.18
N ILE A 7 -9.56 14.65 2.54
CA ILE A 7 -8.95 13.42 2.04
C ILE A 7 -7.89 13.63 0.96
N THR A 8 -7.77 14.84 0.41
CA THR A 8 -6.68 15.15 -0.53
C THR A 8 -5.31 15.16 0.14
N PHE A 9 -5.25 15.19 1.47
CA PHE A 9 -4.00 15.17 2.25
C PHE A 9 -3.38 13.79 2.43
N PHE A 10 -3.85 12.73 1.77
CA PHE A 10 -3.21 11.41 1.85
C PHE A 10 -1.75 11.40 1.44
N SER A 11 -1.30 12.32 0.59
CA SER A 11 0.12 12.51 0.26
C SER A 11 0.94 13.16 1.37
N ALA A 12 0.31 13.66 2.42
CA ALA A 12 0.93 14.43 3.48
C ALA A 12 0.35 14.12 4.87
N VAL A 13 -0.07 12.87 5.11
CA VAL A 13 -0.69 12.43 6.38
C VAL A 13 0.13 12.84 7.59
N ASP A 14 1.44 12.68 7.55
CA ASP A 14 2.35 12.97 8.67
C ASP A 14 2.46 14.46 8.97
N ARG A 15 2.04 15.32 8.05
CA ARG A 15 2.02 16.78 8.22
C ARG A 15 0.67 17.32 8.67
N THR A 16 -0.33 16.46 8.84
CA THR A 16 -1.65 16.86 9.32
C THR A 16 -1.68 16.85 10.84
N GLU A 17 -2.59 17.62 11.43
CA GLU A 17 -2.80 17.64 12.88
C GLU A 17 -3.54 16.40 13.38
N LYS A 18 -4.14 15.60 12.48
CA LYS A 18 -4.99 14.46 12.81
C LYS A 18 -4.67 13.22 11.97
N PRO A 19 -3.45 12.66 12.06
CA PRO A 19 -3.10 11.46 11.28
C PRO A 19 -4.03 10.27 11.57
N ASP A 20 -4.60 10.17 12.77
CA ASP A 20 -5.54 9.12 13.15
C ASP A 20 -6.87 9.20 12.38
N PHE A 21 -7.25 10.37 11.89
CA PHE A 21 -8.41 10.51 11.00
C PHE A 21 -8.22 9.68 9.73
N PHE A 22 -7.05 9.75 9.10
CA PHE A 22 -6.76 9.02 7.87
C PHE A 22 -6.73 7.51 8.09
N LYS A 23 -6.19 7.05 9.23
CA LYS A 23 -6.26 5.63 9.61
C LYS A 23 -7.69 5.14 9.75
N ARG A 24 -8.52 5.87 10.48
CA ARG A 24 -9.95 5.54 10.64
C ARG A 24 -10.70 5.59 9.32
N PHE A 25 -10.42 6.60 8.48
CA PHE A 25 -11.03 6.71 7.16
C PHE A 25 -10.77 5.47 6.31
N LEU A 26 -9.54 4.97 6.28
CA LEU A 26 -9.19 3.75 5.56
C LEU A 26 -9.86 2.51 6.17
N ASP A 27 -9.84 2.38 7.49
CA ASP A 27 -10.46 1.24 8.18
C ASP A 27 -11.97 1.18 7.94
N GLU A 28 -12.66 2.30 8.03
CA GLU A 28 -14.10 2.35 7.76
C GLU A 28 -14.40 2.14 6.27
N GLY A 29 -13.61 2.71 5.38
CA GLY A 29 -13.73 2.49 3.94
C GLY A 29 -13.61 1.02 3.56
N ASN A 30 -12.67 0.31 4.17
CA ASN A 30 -12.45 -1.12 3.90
C ASN A 30 -13.57 -2.03 4.40
N LYS A 31 -14.50 -1.52 5.22
CA LYS A 31 -15.72 -2.24 5.65
C LYS A 31 -16.89 -2.07 4.69
N LEU A 32 -16.81 -1.15 3.73
CA LEU A 32 -17.88 -0.91 2.77
C LEU A 32 -18.08 -2.13 1.87
N PRO A 33 -19.34 -2.58 1.66
CA PRO A 33 -19.63 -3.78 0.85
C PRO A 33 -19.03 -3.75 -0.54
N GLY A 34 -19.06 -2.59 -1.22
CA GLY A 34 -18.48 -2.44 -2.56
C GLY A 34 -16.95 -2.60 -2.56
N ILE A 35 -16.28 -2.11 -1.53
CA ILE A 35 -14.82 -2.26 -1.39
C ILE A 35 -14.48 -3.73 -1.10
N ILE A 36 -15.19 -4.36 -0.17
CA ILE A 36 -15.01 -5.78 0.15
C ILE A 36 -15.19 -6.66 -1.11
N ALA A 37 -16.23 -6.41 -1.89
CA ALA A 37 -16.52 -7.17 -3.10
C ALA A 37 -15.47 -6.95 -4.21
N SER A 38 -14.87 -5.77 -4.30
CA SER A 38 -13.87 -5.44 -5.32
C SER A 38 -12.49 -6.05 -5.05
N LYS A 39 -12.13 -6.30 -3.80
CA LYS A 39 -10.79 -6.78 -3.42
C LYS A 39 -10.37 -8.08 -4.11
N PRO A 40 -11.16 -9.16 -4.08
CA PRO A 40 -10.79 -10.40 -4.78
C PRO A 40 -10.61 -10.21 -6.28
N ILE A 41 -11.40 -9.33 -6.90
CA ILE A 41 -11.31 -9.03 -8.33
C ILE A 41 -9.99 -8.32 -8.66
N ILE A 42 -9.65 -7.29 -7.88
CA ILE A 42 -8.42 -6.51 -8.07
C ILE A 42 -7.19 -7.39 -7.82
N LEU A 43 -7.17 -8.13 -6.72
CA LEU A 43 -6.06 -9.02 -6.39
C LEU A 43 -5.95 -10.19 -7.37
N GLY A 44 -7.08 -10.70 -7.86
CA GLY A 44 -7.10 -11.74 -8.90
C GLY A 44 -6.44 -11.29 -10.20
N GLY A 45 -6.49 -10.00 -10.52
CA GLY A 45 -5.81 -9.42 -11.68
C GLY A 45 -4.29 -9.56 -11.64
N LEU A 46 -3.69 -9.72 -10.48
CA LEU A 46 -2.24 -9.97 -10.33
C LEU A 46 -1.84 -11.38 -10.77
N ARG A 47 -2.79 -12.31 -10.88
CA ARG A 47 -2.56 -13.71 -11.29
C ARG A 47 -1.46 -14.42 -10.50
N LEU A 48 -1.41 -14.17 -9.19
CA LEU A 48 -0.43 -14.78 -8.31
C LEU A 48 -0.67 -16.29 -8.19
N LYS A 49 0.40 -17.06 -8.24
CA LYS A 49 0.39 -18.53 -8.17
C LYS A 49 1.02 -19.08 -6.89
N GLY A 50 1.79 -18.25 -6.20
CA GLY A 50 2.61 -18.60 -5.06
C GLY A 50 4.11 -18.47 -5.37
N GLY A 51 4.85 -17.88 -4.45
CA GLY A 51 6.29 -17.68 -4.58
C GLY A 51 6.74 -16.38 -5.23
N GLU A 52 5.81 -15.55 -5.71
CA GLU A 52 6.16 -14.28 -6.36
C GLU A 52 6.70 -13.24 -5.36
N LYS A 53 7.51 -12.34 -5.90
CA LYS A 53 7.93 -11.11 -5.24
C LYS A 53 7.00 -9.98 -5.69
N VAL A 54 6.29 -9.37 -4.75
CA VAL A 54 5.26 -8.37 -5.05
C VAL A 54 5.55 -7.07 -4.32
N LEU A 55 5.43 -5.96 -5.03
CA LEU A 55 5.45 -4.61 -4.46
C LEU A 55 4.03 -4.05 -4.38
N ASP A 56 3.66 -3.54 -3.22
CA ASP A 56 2.43 -2.78 -2.99
C ASP A 56 2.79 -1.31 -2.76
N ALA A 57 2.69 -0.49 -3.80
CA ALA A 57 3.02 0.93 -3.75
C ALA A 57 1.83 1.74 -3.25
N GLY A 58 2.07 2.55 -2.21
CA GLY A 58 0.99 3.25 -1.52
C GLY A 58 0.16 2.30 -0.65
N CYS A 59 0.83 1.45 0.13
CA CYS A 59 0.19 0.35 0.87
C CYS A 59 -0.70 0.80 2.04
N GLY A 60 -0.57 2.04 2.51
CA GLY A 60 -1.31 2.55 3.66
C GLY A 60 -1.13 1.68 4.89
N LEU A 61 -2.23 1.20 5.45
CA LEU A 61 -2.24 0.35 6.66
C LEU A 61 -1.89 -1.13 6.39
N GLY A 62 -1.72 -1.50 5.14
CA GLY A 62 -1.25 -2.83 4.76
C GLY A 62 -2.33 -3.90 4.57
N ASP A 63 -3.62 -3.55 4.58
CA ASP A 63 -4.69 -4.56 4.46
C ASP A 63 -4.56 -5.43 3.22
N ASP A 64 -4.33 -4.83 2.06
CA ASP A 64 -4.13 -5.57 0.82
C ASP A 64 -2.76 -6.24 0.76
N THR A 65 -1.74 -5.61 1.35
CA THR A 65 -0.40 -6.19 1.47
C THR A 65 -0.45 -7.53 2.22
N PHE A 66 -1.24 -7.62 3.30
CA PHE A 66 -1.43 -8.86 4.04
C PHE A 66 -2.14 -9.94 3.20
N GLU A 67 -3.15 -9.57 2.43
CA GLU A 67 -3.82 -10.52 1.53
C GLU A 67 -2.88 -11.03 0.44
N ILE A 68 -2.05 -10.16 -0.14
CA ILE A 68 -1.01 -10.56 -1.09
C ILE A 68 -0.03 -11.53 -0.44
N ALA A 69 0.39 -11.27 0.79
CA ALA A 69 1.29 -12.15 1.54
C ALA A 69 0.70 -13.56 1.71
N ARG A 70 -0.61 -13.67 1.97
CA ARG A 70 -1.28 -14.97 2.01
C ARG A 70 -1.28 -15.67 0.65
N LEU A 71 -1.48 -14.93 -0.43
CA LEU A 71 -1.52 -15.48 -1.79
C LEU A 71 -0.16 -15.98 -2.27
N VAL A 72 0.92 -15.26 -1.98
CA VAL A 72 2.28 -15.67 -2.40
C VAL A 72 2.88 -16.75 -1.48
N GLY A 73 2.39 -16.84 -0.26
CA GLY A 73 2.85 -17.85 0.71
C GLY A 73 4.29 -17.66 1.19
N ASN A 74 4.81 -18.66 1.88
CA ASN A 74 6.12 -18.60 2.54
C ASN A 74 7.32 -18.52 1.58
N GLN A 75 7.13 -18.89 0.32
CA GLN A 75 8.17 -18.83 -0.70
C GLN A 75 8.17 -17.48 -1.43
N GLY A 76 7.14 -16.67 -1.25
CA GLY A 76 7.02 -15.34 -1.81
C GLY A 76 7.65 -14.26 -0.93
N ARG A 77 7.68 -13.06 -1.47
CA ARG A 77 8.12 -11.86 -0.76
C ARG A 77 7.17 -10.71 -1.08
N VAL A 78 6.73 -10.00 -0.06
CA VAL A 78 5.88 -8.82 -0.25
C VAL A 78 6.50 -7.62 0.43
N VAL A 79 6.59 -6.52 -0.30
CA VAL A 79 7.05 -5.24 0.22
C VAL A 79 5.94 -4.22 0.04
N GLY A 80 5.53 -3.59 1.13
CA GLY A 80 4.63 -2.44 1.11
C GLY A 80 5.42 -1.15 1.29
N VAL A 81 5.15 -0.18 0.44
CA VAL A 81 5.79 1.15 0.48
C VAL A 81 4.72 2.21 0.61
N ASP A 82 4.92 3.15 1.53
CA ASP A 82 4.08 4.34 1.66
C ASP A 82 4.93 5.54 2.07
N VAL A 83 4.53 6.71 1.65
CA VAL A 83 5.24 7.96 1.99
C VAL A 83 5.04 8.35 3.45
N SER A 84 3.98 7.87 4.09
CA SER A 84 3.61 8.18 5.46
C SER A 84 4.30 7.24 6.45
N GLU A 85 5.14 7.80 7.30
CA GLU A 85 5.73 7.07 8.42
C GLU A 85 4.66 6.61 9.42
N THR A 86 3.61 7.41 9.63
CA THR A 86 2.47 7.06 10.48
C THR A 86 1.76 5.80 9.98
N MET A 87 1.50 5.72 8.67
CA MET A 87 0.87 4.54 8.05
C MET A 87 1.77 3.31 8.15
N ILE A 88 3.05 3.45 7.83
CA ILE A 88 4.01 2.34 7.88
C ILE A 88 4.20 1.83 9.32
N SER A 89 4.29 2.70 10.30
CA SER A 89 4.39 2.30 11.71
C SER A 89 3.18 1.46 12.14
N GLU A 90 1.97 1.88 11.77
CA GLU A 90 0.75 1.14 12.06
C GLU A 90 0.68 -0.20 11.29
N ALA A 91 1.09 -0.21 10.02
CA ALA A 91 1.16 -1.43 9.22
C ALA A 91 2.12 -2.46 9.85
N ARG A 92 3.29 -2.01 10.29
CA ARG A 92 4.26 -2.87 11.01
C ARG A 92 3.70 -3.43 12.30
N ARG A 93 2.97 -2.62 13.06
CA ARG A 93 2.29 -3.06 14.29
C ARG A 93 1.26 -4.16 14.00
N ARG A 94 0.48 -4.00 12.94
CA ARG A 94 -0.52 -4.98 12.51
C ARG A 94 0.12 -6.27 11.97
N ASP A 95 1.25 -6.15 11.28
CA ASP A 95 2.02 -7.31 10.79
C ASP A 95 2.55 -8.16 11.94
N ALA A 96 3.10 -7.53 12.97
CA ALA A 96 3.59 -8.23 14.17
C ALA A 96 2.50 -9.10 14.83
N ALA A 97 1.23 -8.64 14.79
CA ALA A 97 0.10 -9.40 15.31
C ALA A 97 -0.36 -10.54 14.38
N ARG A 98 -0.05 -10.48 13.09
CA ARG A 98 -0.45 -11.46 12.06
C ARG A 98 0.62 -12.48 11.70
N ASP A 99 1.88 -12.16 11.98
CA ASP A 99 3.04 -13.01 11.67
C ASP A 99 3.09 -13.45 10.19
N LEU A 100 2.86 -12.50 9.28
CA LEU A 100 2.87 -12.74 7.84
C LEU A 100 4.22 -12.41 7.18
N SER A 101 5.16 -11.86 7.93
CA SER A 101 6.51 -11.51 7.48
C SER A 101 6.55 -10.57 6.27
N VAL A 102 5.68 -9.56 6.26
CA VAL A 102 5.66 -8.52 5.24
C VAL A 102 6.72 -7.47 5.55
N GLU A 103 7.43 -7.02 4.54
CA GLU A 103 8.36 -5.90 4.66
C GLU A 103 7.62 -4.59 4.38
N PHE A 104 7.67 -3.64 5.31
CA PHE A 104 7.10 -2.31 5.14
C PHE A 104 8.20 -1.27 5.16
N GLU A 105 8.20 -0.36 4.19
CA GLU A 105 9.19 0.71 4.06
C GLU A 105 8.52 2.06 3.82
N VAL A 106 9.04 3.09 4.47
CA VAL A 106 8.71 4.48 4.12
C VAL A 106 9.45 4.83 2.83
N GLY A 107 8.72 5.28 1.83
CA GLY A 107 9.32 5.62 0.55
C GLY A 107 8.35 6.35 -0.37
N ASP A 108 8.92 7.01 -1.37
CA ASP A 108 8.17 7.72 -2.40
C ASP A 108 8.06 6.83 -3.64
N ALA A 109 6.83 6.56 -4.08
CA ALA A 109 6.58 5.78 -5.29
C ALA A 109 7.17 6.41 -6.55
N GLN A 110 7.48 7.71 -6.53
CA GLN A 110 8.15 8.43 -7.62
C GLN A 110 9.67 8.23 -7.65
N ALA A 111 10.24 7.61 -6.62
CA ALA A 111 11.69 7.36 -6.47
C ALA A 111 11.91 6.10 -5.64
N LEU A 112 11.51 4.96 -6.15
CA LEU A 112 11.67 3.67 -5.51
C LEU A 112 13.14 3.27 -5.42
N ARG A 113 13.54 2.67 -4.30
CA ARG A 113 14.93 2.30 -4.01
C ARG A 113 15.25 0.83 -4.35
N PHE A 114 14.49 0.26 -5.25
CA PHE A 114 14.71 -1.11 -5.70
C PHE A 114 15.40 -1.11 -7.07
N MET A 115 16.18 -2.13 -7.33
CA MET A 115 16.73 -2.37 -8.67
C MET A 115 15.60 -2.76 -9.61
N ASP A 116 15.78 -2.46 -10.90
CA ASP A 116 14.85 -2.87 -11.93
C ASP A 116 14.64 -4.39 -11.90
N ALA A 117 13.44 -4.81 -12.25
CA ALA A 117 13.04 -6.21 -12.27
C ALA A 117 13.20 -6.96 -10.93
N THR A 118 13.17 -6.25 -9.80
CA THR A 118 13.20 -6.87 -8.47
C THR A 118 11.91 -7.65 -8.18
N PHE A 119 10.77 -7.18 -8.67
CA PHE A 119 9.45 -7.74 -8.39
C PHE A 119 8.83 -8.41 -9.61
N ASP A 120 8.09 -9.49 -9.37
CA ASP A 120 7.32 -10.19 -10.40
C ASP A 120 5.98 -9.49 -10.69
N ALA A 121 5.45 -8.80 -9.71
CA ALA A 121 4.22 -8.01 -9.82
C ALA A 121 4.30 -6.77 -8.97
N CYS A 122 3.63 -5.73 -9.41
CA CYS A 122 3.48 -4.48 -8.68
C CYS A 122 2.03 -4.03 -8.74
N ARG A 123 1.52 -3.56 -7.62
CA ARG A 123 0.17 -3.00 -7.56
C ARG A 123 0.16 -1.67 -6.85
N THR A 124 -0.86 -0.91 -7.17
CA THR A 124 -1.25 0.27 -6.41
C THR A 124 -2.77 0.42 -6.47
N GLU A 125 -3.35 0.96 -5.43
CA GLU A 125 -4.78 1.24 -5.38
C GLU A 125 -5.00 2.60 -4.74
N ARG A 126 -5.66 3.50 -5.48
CA ARG A 126 -6.02 4.85 -5.03
C ARG A 126 -4.84 5.72 -4.55
N MET A 127 -3.61 5.41 -5.02
CA MET A 127 -2.41 6.16 -4.68
C MET A 127 -2.05 7.19 -5.75
N LEU A 128 -2.17 6.83 -7.04
CA LEU A 128 -1.71 7.69 -8.14
C LEU A 128 -2.43 9.05 -8.18
N MET A 129 -3.66 9.13 -7.68
CA MET A 129 -4.41 10.38 -7.55
C MET A 129 -3.82 11.35 -6.51
N HIS A 130 -2.95 10.86 -5.64
CA HIS A 130 -2.37 11.64 -4.53
C HIS A 130 -0.91 12.01 -4.74
N VAL A 131 -0.25 11.49 -5.78
CA VAL A 131 1.15 11.81 -6.06
C VAL A 131 1.27 12.99 -7.03
N PRO A 132 2.27 13.86 -6.88
CA PRO A 132 2.48 14.99 -7.77
C PRO A 132 2.74 14.57 -9.23
N ASP A 133 3.48 13.50 -9.45
CA ASP A 133 3.83 12.97 -10.76
C ASP A 133 3.46 11.49 -10.87
N ALA A 134 2.22 11.24 -11.30
CA ALA A 134 1.69 9.89 -11.46
C ALA A 134 2.40 9.10 -12.57
N GLU A 135 2.83 9.76 -13.65
CA GLU A 135 3.55 9.10 -14.73
C GLU A 135 4.91 8.58 -14.25
N ARG A 136 5.62 9.37 -13.47
CA ARG A 136 6.89 8.96 -12.86
C ARG A 136 6.69 7.81 -11.89
N ALA A 137 5.69 7.86 -11.01
CA ALA A 137 5.39 6.77 -10.11
C ALA A 137 5.08 5.47 -10.88
N PHE A 138 4.29 5.56 -11.94
CA PHE A 138 4.00 4.41 -12.79
C PHE A 138 5.27 3.87 -13.47
N ALA A 139 6.13 4.74 -13.99
CA ALA A 139 7.39 4.34 -14.61
C ALA A 139 8.30 3.58 -13.62
N GLU A 140 8.40 4.04 -12.37
CA GLU A 140 9.14 3.35 -11.30
C GLU A 140 8.56 1.96 -11.02
N MET A 141 7.23 1.83 -11.02
CA MET A 141 6.57 0.55 -10.75
C MET A 141 6.78 -0.48 -11.85
N VAL A 142 6.90 -0.07 -13.11
CA VAL A 142 7.07 -0.99 -14.25
C VAL A 142 8.52 -1.23 -14.63
N ALA A 143 9.44 -0.52 -14.01
CA ALA A 143 10.87 -0.73 -14.21
C ALA A 143 11.38 -2.06 -13.52
#